data_714daea979cb2959ee01aae4b8d87124
#
_entry.id   714daea979cb2959ee01aae4b8d87124
#
_cell.length_a   1.000
_cell.length_b   1.000
_cell.length_c   1.000
_cell.angle_alpha   90.00
_cell.angle_beta   90.00
_cell.angle_gamma   90.00
#
_symmetry.space_group_name_H-M   'P 1'
#
loop_
_entity.id
_entity.type
_entity.pdbx_description
1 polymer ?
#
loop_
_entity_poly.entity_id
_entity_poly.type
_entity_poly.pdbx_seq_one_letter_code
_entity_poly.pdbx_strand_id
1 'polypeptide(L)'
;DTPEKIMLYLAGKATVFGISATAEVDTVVGNYDLRYLKEQLKERFHKTPGYLKDKTRTALEKRWSAYADGEINVHGEVISSNIQGFNAEDYCKTFMDAEFARYASNIITNITDNEYQIIRYCNILQSMCIFNRNEDIQSMLYLGMALPKKNNPGMDEGVLQQLFEYSQMETQQSNSSVCFLKSDN
;
A
#
# COMPACT_ATOMS: atom_id res chain seq x y z
N ASP A 1 -11.90 -15.06 24.75
CA ASP A 1 -11.61 -13.72 25.30
C ASP A 1 -11.90 -12.68 24.23
N THR A 2 -12.68 -11.65 24.60
CA THR A 2 -12.95 -10.52 23.71
C THR A 2 -11.86 -9.44 23.83
N PRO A 3 -11.62 -8.63 22.80
CA PRO A 3 -10.65 -7.54 22.87
C PRO A 3 -10.88 -6.61 24.08
N GLU A 4 -12.13 -6.35 24.45
CA GLU A 4 -12.50 -5.51 25.59
C GLU A 4 -12.04 -6.12 26.92
N LYS A 5 -12.15 -7.45 27.09
CA LYS A 5 -11.68 -8.13 28.30
C LYS A 5 -10.17 -8.05 28.45
N ILE A 6 -9.45 -8.13 27.33
CA ILE A 6 -7.99 -7.96 27.31
C ILE A 6 -7.65 -6.53 27.72
N MET A 7 -8.35 -5.52 27.15
CA MET A 7 -8.14 -4.12 27.48
C MET A 7 -8.42 -3.84 28.97
N LEU A 8 -9.50 -4.40 29.53
CA LEU A 8 -9.81 -4.28 30.97
C LEU A 8 -8.75 -4.94 31.85
N TYR A 9 -8.25 -6.11 31.47
CA TYR A 9 -7.16 -6.77 32.19
C TYR A 9 -5.89 -5.92 32.19
N LEU A 10 -5.50 -5.38 31.02
CA LEU A 10 -4.35 -4.49 30.90
C LEU A 10 -4.53 -3.20 31.70
N ALA A 11 -5.72 -2.58 31.64
CA ALA A 11 -6.04 -1.39 32.41
C ALA A 11 -6.05 -1.62 33.94
N GLY A 12 -6.19 -2.86 34.39
CA GLY A 12 -6.01 -3.27 35.78
C GLY A 12 -4.54 -3.35 36.23
N LYS A 13 -3.60 -3.40 35.28
CA LYS A 13 -2.16 -3.58 35.53
C LYS A 13 -1.34 -2.35 35.17
N ALA A 14 -1.78 -1.56 34.17
CA ALA A 14 -1.03 -0.45 33.62
C ALA A 14 -1.97 0.64 33.08
N THR A 15 -1.40 1.81 32.77
CA THR A 15 -2.09 2.82 31.98
C THR A 15 -2.09 2.40 30.53
N VAL A 16 -3.28 2.33 29.91
CA VAL A 16 -3.45 1.92 28.53
C VAL A 16 -3.81 3.14 27.68
N PHE A 17 -3.07 3.38 26.63
CA PHE A 17 -3.37 4.40 25.62
C PHE A 17 -3.81 3.72 24.32
N GLY A 18 -5.05 3.97 23.90
CA GLY A 18 -5.55 3.58 22.61
C GLY A 18 -5.32 4.68 21.57
N ILE A 19 -4.60 4.37 20.51
CA ILE A 19 -4.36 5.29 19.39
C ILE A 19 -4.83 4.60 18.11
N SER A 20 -5.94 5.08 17.55
CA SER A 20 -6.44 4.58 16.27
C SER A 20 -7.29 5.67 15.61
N ALA A 21 -7.15 5.80 14.30
CA ALA A 21 -7.99 6.69 13.50
C ALA A 21 -9.49 6.33 13.59
N THR A 22 -9.80 5.07 13.88
CA THR A 22 -11.15 4.51 13.95
C THR A 22 -11.58 4.13 15.36
N ALA A 23 -10.83 4.48 16.39
CA ALA A 23 -11.12 4.07 17.77
C ALA A 23 -12.47 4.57 18.31
N GLU A 24 -12.99 5.67 17.77
CA GLU A 24 -14.28 6.24 18.16
C GLU A 24 -15.41 5.95 17.16
N VAL A 25 -15.16 5.20 16.10
CA VAL A 25 -16.19 4.85 15.11
C VAL A 25 -16.98 3.64 15.60
N ASP A 26 -18.27 3.82 15.85
CA ASP A 26 -19.19 2.73 16.18
C ASP A 26 -19.39 1.84 14.94
N THR A 27 -18.59 0.78 14.84
CA THR A 27 -18.78 -0.25 13.81
C THR A 27 -19.18 -1.56 14.46
N VAL A 28 -20.04 -2.30 13.78
CA VAL A 28 -20.55 -3.59 14.26
C VAL A 28 -19.46 -4.66 14.31
N VAL A 29 -18.38 -4.47 13.55
CA VAL A 29 -17.28 -5.45 13.45
C VAL A 29 -15.93 -4.70 13.44
N GLY A 30 -15.03 -5.09 14.32
CA GLY A 30 -13.61 -4.70 14.28
C GLY A 30 -13.16 -3.58 15.20
N ASN A 31 -14.08 -2.92 15.91
CA ASN A 31 -13.72 -1.90 16.92
C ASN A 31 -14.07 -2.37 18.34
N TYR A 32 -13.40 -1.77 19.31
CA TYR A 32 -13.69 -2.01 20.72
C TYR A 32 -15.05 -1.42 21.10
N ASP A 33 -15.82 -2.14 21.91
CA ASP A 33 -17.01 -1.58 22.53
C ASP A 33 -16.59 -0.54 23.59
N LEU A 34 -16.48 0.71 23.14
CA LEU A 34 -16.10 1.83 24.01
C LEU A 34 -17.14 2.12 25.10
N ARG A 35 -18.43 1.81 24.85
CA ARG A 35 -19.49 1.96 25.84
C ARG A 35 -19.26 0.99 26.99
N TYR A 36 -19.05 -0.28 26.68
CA TYR A 36 -18.72 -1.30 27.65
C TYR A 36 -17.46 -0.96 28.44
N LEU A 37 -16.38 -0.55 27.77
CA LEU A 37 -15.14 -0.14 28.43
C LEU A 37 -15.37 1.05 29.38
N LYS A 38 -16.15 2.03 28.98
CA LYS A 38 -16.50 3.20 29.80
C LYS A 38 -17.30 2.80 31.05
N GLU A 39 -18.28 1.91 30.90
CA GLU A 39 -19.09 1.39 32.01
C GLU A 39 -18.24 0.63 33.03
N GLN A 40 -17.30 -0.19 32.56
CA GLN A 40 -16.42 -0.99 33.44
C GLN A 40 -15.33 -0.16 34.13
N LEU A 41 -14.72 0.78 33.40
CA LEU A 41 -13.60 1.60 33.90
C LEU A 41 -14.06 2.84 34.65
N LYS A 42 -15.30 3.28 34.42
CA LYS A 42 -15.89 4.47 35.09
C LYS A 42 -14.97 5.69 34.99
N GLU A 43 -14.58 6.24 36.16
CA GLU A 43 -13.72 7.41 36.26
C GLU A 43 -12.30 7.20 35.73
N ARG A 44 -11.87 5.96 35.54
CA ARG A 44 -10.57 5.65 34.97
C ARG A 44 -10.57 5.66 33.45
N PHE A 45 -11.74 5.77 32.82
CA PHE A 45 -11.86 5.89 31.37
C PHE A 45 -11.82 7.37 30.97
N HIS A 46 -10.76 7.75 30.27
CA HIS A 46 -10.60 9.12 29.79
C HIS A 46 -10.57 9.15 28.26
N LYS A 47 -11.34 10.05 27.68
CA LYS A 47 -11.17 10.45 26.28
C LYS A 47 -10.09 11.53 26.18
N THR A 48 -9.45 11.62 25.03
CA THR A 48 -8.47 12.67 24.77
C THR A 48 -9.07 14.05 25.09
N PRO A 49 -8.45 14.84 25.97
CA PRO A 49 -8.93 16.17 26.31
C PRO A 49 -9.09 17.07 25.08
N GLY A 50 -10.11 17.96 25.09
CA GLY A 50 -10.42 18.82 23.95
C GLY A 50 -9.21 19.64 23.47
N TYR A 51 -8.44 20.22 24.40
CA TYR A 51 -7.26 21.02 24.05
C TYR A 51 -6.18 20.21 23.28
N LEU A 52 -6.03 18.90 23.58
CA LEU A 52 -5.11 18.03 22.85
C LEU A 52 -5.66 17.70 21.45
N LYS A 53 -6.98 17.50 21.34
CA LYS A 53 -7.64 17.32 20.03
C LYS A 53 -7.43 18.55 19.14
N ASP A 54 -7.62 19.74 19.69
CA ASP A 54 -7.44 21.00 18.97
C ASP A 54 -5.97 21.21 18.56
N LYS A 55 -5.04 20.97 19.48
CA LYS A 55 -3.60 21.03 19.16
C LYS A 55 -3.21 20.03 18.07
N THR A 56 -3.72 18.81 18.12
CA THR A 56 -3.48 17.79 17.11
C THR A 56 -4.09 18.21 15.78
N ARG A 57 -5.33 18.72 15.79
CA ARG A 57 -6.01 19.24 14.60
C ARG A 57 -5.19 20.34 13.94
N THR A 58 -4.79 21.37 14.71
CA THR A 58 -3.98 22.46 14.17
C THR A 58 -2.65 21.98 13.58
N ALA A 59 -2.00 21.02 14.23
CA ALA A 59 -0.77 20.44 13.70
C ALA A 59 -1.00 19.65 12.40
N LEU A 60 -2.12 18.93 12.29
CA LEU A 60 -2.52 18.25 11.06
C LEU A 60 -2.90 19.24 9.97
N GLU A 61 -3.70 20.26 10.27
CA GLU A 61 -4.09 21.31 9.32
C GLU A 61 -2.86 22.02 8.75
N LYS A 62 -1.87 22.35 9.59
CA LYS A 62 -0.60 22.93 9.12
C LYS A 62 0.16 21.98 8.20
N ARG A 63 0.12 20.67 8.48
CA ARG A 63 0.76 19.65 7.63
C ARG A 63 0.02 19.46 6.30
N TRP A 64 -1.32 19.59 6.32
CA TRP A 64 -2.18 19.47 5.14
C TRP A 64 -2.23 20.75 4.31
N SER A 65 -1.83 21.90 4.85
CA SER A 65 -1.83 23.16 4.10
C SER A 65 -0.93 23.09 2.86
N ALA A 66 0.20 22.38 2.96
CA ALA A 66 1.09 22.15 1.81
C ALA A 66 0.37 21.50 0.61
N TYR A 67 -0.59 20.62 0.86
CA TYR A 67 -1.43 20.04 -0.18
C TYR A 67 -2.47 21.04 -0.71
N ALA A 68 -3.11 21.80 0.19
CA ALA A 68 -4.12 22.79 -0.18
C ALA A 68 -3.50 23.96 -0.94
N ASP A 69 -2.29 24.37 -0.59
CA ASP A 69 -1.54 25.46 -1.21
C ASP A 69 -0.86 25.05 -2.53
N GLY A 70 -1.00 23.78 -2.93
CA GLY A 70 -0.43 23.26 -4.18
C GLY A 70 1.08 22.97 -4.11
N GLU A 71 1.69 23.02 -2.93
CA GLU A 71 3.09 22.61 -2.72
C GLU A 71 3.28 21.11 -2.90
N ILE A 72 2.22 20.33 -2.63
CA ILE A 72 2.19 18.89 -2.83
C ILE A 72 0.94 18.53 -3.62
N ASN A 73 1.13 17.99 -4.81
CA ASN A 73 0.05 17.47 -5.64
C ASN A 73 -0.01 15.95 -5.51
N VAL A 74 -1.20 15.43 -5.18
CA VAL A 74 -1.45 13.99 -5.17
C VAL A 74 -2.32 13.65 -6.37
N HIS A 75 -1.76 12.87 -7.29
CA HIS A 75 -2.49 12.32 -8.42
C HIS A 75 -2.76 10.83 -8.15
N GLY A 76 -4.01 10.43 -8.21
CA GLY A 76 -4.42 9.04 -8.01
C GLY A 76 -4.97 8.46 -9.31
N GLU A 77 -4.40 7.36 -9.75
CA GLU A 77 -4.89 6.60 -10.88
C GLU A 77 -5.31 5.19 -10.41
N VAL A 78 -6.52 4.78 -10.78
CA VAL A 78 -7.02 3.44 -10.52
C VAL A 78 -6.84 2.60 -11.78
N ILE A 79 -5.85 1.72 -11.75
CA ILE A 79 -5.63 0.76 -12.82
C ILE A 79 -6.46 -0.49 -12.50
N SER A 80 -7.56 -0.69 -13.23
CA SER A 80 -8.38 -1.89 -13.12
C SER A 80 -8.24 -2.71 -14.39
N SER A 81 -7.97 -4.00 -14.24
CA SER A 81 -7.98 -4.96 -15.35
C SER A 81 -9.18 -5.89 -15.22
N ASN A 82 -9.88 -6.12 -16.33
CA ASN A 82 -10.90 -7.14 -16.38
C ASN A 82 -10.21 -8.52 -16.37
N ILE A 83 -10.51 -9.32 -15.36
CA ILE A 83 -9.81 -10.60 -15.14
C ILE A 83 -10.19 -11.64 -16.19
N GLN A 84 -11.43 -11.64 -16.70
CA GLN A 84 -11.85 -12.62 -17.71
C GLN A 84 -11.19 -12.38 -19.07
N GLY A 85 -10.37 -13.36 -19.50
CA GLY A 85 -9.70 -13.32 -20.79
C GLY A 85 -8.50 -12.35 -20.84
N PHE A 86 -7.87 -12.09 -19.70
CA PHE A 86 -6.70 -11.23 -19.63
C PHE A 86 -5.53 -11.82 -20.44
N ASN A 87 -5.06 -11.07 -21.41
CA ASN A 87 -3.87 -11.39 -22.18
C ASN A 87 -2.73 -10.43 -21.78
N ALA A 88 -1.67 -10.98 -21.21
CA ALA A 88 -0.55 -10.19 -20.69
C ALA A 88 0.18 -9.41 -21.80
N GLU A 89 0.37 -10.04 -22.98
CA GLU A 89 1.06 -9.39 -24.10
C GLU A 89 0.23 -8.22 -24.65
N ASP A 90 -1.07 -8.43 -24.86
CA ASP A 90 -1.95 -7.38 -25.38
C ASP A 90 -2.09 -6.22 -24.37
N TYR A 91 -2.11 -6.53 -23.08
CA TYR A 91 -2.09 -5.50 -22.05
C TYR A 91 -0.77 -4.71 -22.07
N CYS A 92 0.38 -5.38 -22.14
CA CYS A 92 1.67 -4.70 -22.20
C CYS A 92 1.81 -3.82 -23.45
N LYS A 93 1.25 -4.23 -24.60
CA LYS A 93 1.23 -3.41 -25.82
C LYS A 93 0.49 -2.07 -25.67
N THR A 94 -0.33 -1.91 -24.66
CA THR A 94 -1.04 -0.63 -24.41
C THR A 94 -0.11 0.48 -23.91
N PHE A 95 1.08 0.11 -23.37
CA PHE A 95 1.99 1.08 -22.77
C PHE A 95 3.47 0.89 -23.13
N MET A 96 3.81 -0.09 -23.98
CA MET A 96 5.18 -0.32 -24.47
C MET A 96 5.16 -0.88 -25.90
N ASP A 97 6.30 -0.84 -26.56
CA ASP A 97 6.46 -1.37 -27.90
C ASP A 97 6.20 -2.89 -27.97
N ALA A 98 5.66 -3.36 -29.09
CA ALA A 98 5.23 -4.75 -29.26
C ALA A 98 6.34 -5.78 -29.01
N GLU A 99 7.59 -5.45 -29.31
CA GLU A 99 8.72 -6.33 -29.06
C GLU A 99 8.99 -6.47 -27.57
N PHE A 100 9.07 -5.35 -26.84
CA PHE A 100 9.24 -5.34 -25.38
C PHE A 100 8.04 -5.95 -24.67
N ALA A 101 6.81 -5.69 -25.12
CA ALA A 101 5.59 -6.29 -24.58
C ALA A 101 5.63 -7.82 -24.66
N ARG A 102 6.06 -8.37 -25.79
CA ARG A 102 6.20 -9.82 -25.97
C ARG A 102 7.25 -10.41 -25.03
N TYR A 103 8.41 -9.77 -24.87
CA TYR A 103 9.46 -10.27 -23.98
C TYR A 103 8.99 -10.20 -22.51
N ALA A 104 8.43 -9.09 -22.08
CA ALA A 104 7.95 -8.93 -20.72
C ALA A 104 6.82 -9.89 -20.37
N SER A 105 5.85 -10.07 -21.26
CA SER A 105 4.76 -11.03 -21.06
C SER A 105 5.24 -12.46 -20.96
N ASN A 106 6.23 -12.86 -21.79
CA ASN A 106 6.84 -14.18 -21.73
C ASN A 106 7.55 -14.42 -20.38
N ILE A 107 8.30 -13.45 -19.87
CA ILE A 107 8.94 -13.56 -18.55
C ILE A 107 7.86 -13.80 -17.48
N ILE A 108 6.80 -12.99 -17.49
CA ILE A 108 5.73 -13.07 -16.49
C ILE A 108 5.00 -14.43 -16.56
N THR A 109 4.60 -14.86 -17.74
CA THR A 109 3.82 -16.09 -17.92
C THR A 109 4.64 -17.37 -17.74
N ASN A 110 5.97 -17.31 -17.88
CA ASN A 110 6.84 -18.44 -17.56
C ASN A 110 7.01 -18.70 -16.07
N ILE A 111 6.73 -17.71 -15.21
CA ILE A 111 6.91 -17.83 -13.78
C ILE A 111 5.64 -18.27 -13.06
N THR A 112 4.51 -17.85 -13.56
CA THR A 112 3.23 -18.14 -12.94
C THR A 112 2.13 -18.29 -13.98
N ASP A 113 1.25 -19.25 -13.74
CA ASP A 113 -0.02 -19.43 -14.44
C ASP A 113 -1.19 -18.77 -13.70
N ASN A 114 -0.92 -18.18 -12.51
CA ASN A 114 -1.92 -17.51 -11.72
C ASN A 114 -2.27 -16.15 -12.33
N GLU A 115 -3.45 -16.03 -12.89
CA GLU A 115 -3.95 -14.85 -13.60
C GLU A 115 -3.84 -13.58 -12.73
N TYR A 116 -4.15 -13.67 -11.45
CA TYR A 116 -4.01 -12.53 -10.52
C TYR A 116 -2.55 -12.08 -10.36
N GLN A 117 -1.60 -13.00 -10.29
CA GLN A 117 -0.18 -12.65 -10.24
C GLN A 117 0.30 -12.05 -11.55
N ILE A 118 -0.13 -12.61 -12.69
CA ILE A 118 0.20 -12.09 -14.03
C ILE A 118 -0.25 -10.63 -14.13
N ILE A 119 -1.50 -10.34 -13.77
CA ILE A 119 -2.05 -8.97 -13.76
C ILE A 119 -1.21 -8.04 -12.88
N ARG A 120 -0.81 -8.50 -11.69
CA ARG A 120 0.02 -7.69 -10.79
C ARG A 120 1.39 -7.37 -11.38
N TYR A 121 2.08 -8.33 -12.00
CA TYR A 121 3.34 -8.07 -12.69
C TYR A 121 3.17 -7.06 -13.83
N CYS A 122 2.12 -7.21 -14.62
CA CYS A 122 1.81 -6.28 -15.71
C CYS A 122 1.55 -4.86 -15.19
N ASN A 123 0.80 -4.70 -14.10
CA ASN A 123 0.52 -3.39 -13.50
C ASN A 123 1.78 -2.75 -12.89
N ILE A 124 2.66 -3.56 -12.29
CA ILE A 124 3.96 -3.07 -11.78
C ILE A 124 4.83 -2.61 -12.95
N LEU A 125 4.91 -3.39 -14.01
CA LEU A 125 5.66 -3.02 -15.22
C LEU A 125 5.13 -1.72 -15.84
N GLN A 126 3.82 -1.54 -15.93
CA GLN A 126 3.23 -0.29 -16.39
C GLN A 126 3.66 0.88 -15.52
N SER A 127 3.63 0.70 -14.19
CA SER A 127 4.08 1.74 -13.25
C SER A 127 5.58 2.06 -13.41
N MET A 128 6.41 1.05 -13.68
CA MET A 128 7.84 1.23 -13.98
C MET A 128 8.05 2.04 -15.26
N CYS A 129 7.28 1.76 -16.31
CA CYS A 129 7.34 2.52 -17.56
C CYS A 129 6.89 3.99 -17.36
N ILE A 130 5.83 4.21 -16.59
CA ILE A 130 5.36 5.57 -16.24
C ILE A 130 6.44 6.31 -15.45
N PHE A 131 7.04 5.65 -14.46
CA PHE A 131 8.13 6.22 -13.67
C PHE A 131 9.32 6.60 -14.54
N ASN A 132 9.78 5.71 -15.41
CA ASN A 132 10.95 5.96 -16.25
C ASN A 132 10.70 7.03 -17.33
N ARG A 133 9.45 7.24 -17.77
CA ARG A 133 9.09 8.28 -18.76
C ARG A 133 8.89 9.67 -18.16
N ASN A 134 8.75 9.75 -16.84
CA ASN A 134 8.41 11.00 -16.17
C ASN A 134 9.60 11.51 -15.36
N GLU A 135 10.30 12.49 -15.89
CA GLU A 135 11.47 13.09 -15.24
C GLU A 135 11.15 13.82 -13.92
N ASP A 136 9.89 14.21 -13.71
CA ASP A 136 9.45 14.86 -12.49
C ASP A 136 9.28 13.86 -11.32
N ILE A 137 9.19 12.56 -11.61
CA ILE A 137 9.07 11.52 -10.58
C ILE A 137 10.47 11.09 -10.12
N GLN A 138 10.87 11.52 -8.95
CA GLN A 138 12.18 11.19 -8.37
C GLN A 138 12.26 9.79 -7.74
N SER A 139 11.14 9.25 -7.27
CA SER A 139 11.09 7.93 -6.65
C SER A 139 9.71 7.30 -6.76
N MET A 140 9.67 5.98 -6.88
CA MET A 140 8.46 5.18 -6.86
C MET A 140 8.57 4.13 -5.74
N LEU A 141 7.56 4.05 -4.90
CA LEU A 141 7.47 3.03 -3.86
C LEU A 141 6.34 2.06 -4.20
N TYR A 142 6.69 0.80 -4.45
CA TYR A 142 5.72 -0.27 -4.56
C TYR A 142 5.58 -0.99 -3.23
N LEU A 143 4.38 -0.96 -2.68
CA LEU A 143 4.03 -1.67 -1.46
C LEU A 143 3.45 -3.04 -1.84
N GLY A 144 4.32 -4.05 -1.88
CA GLY A 144 3.91 -5.44 -2.08
C GLY A 144 3.08 -5.97 -0.91
N MET A 145 2.31 -7.03 -1.16
CA MET A 145 1.66 -7.73 -0.05
C MET A 145 2.73 -8.36 0.86
N ALA A 146 2.54 -8.14 2.15
CA ALA A 146 3.38 -8.72 3.18
C ALA A 146 3.48 -10.24 3.06
N LEU A 147 4.68 -10.76 3.24
CA LEU A 147 5.09 -12.13 3.46
C LEU A 147 4.50 -13.22 2.54
N PRO A 148 5.33 -13.96 1.84
CA PRO A 148 4.89 -15.13 1.08
C PRO A 148 4.22 -16.12 2.04
N LYS A 149 2.93 -16.35 1.84
CA LYS A 149 2.22 -17.45 2.49
C LYS A 149 2.45 -18.72 1.68
N LYS A 150 2.37 -19.90 2.33
CA LYS A 150 2.60 -21.21 1.73
C LYS A 150 1.85 -21.44 0.40
N ASN A 151 0.73 -20.74 0.17
CA ASN A 151 -0.10 -20.84 -1.04
C ASN A 151 -0.16 -19.51 -1.84
N ASN A 152 0.65 -18.53 -1.50
CA ASN A 152 0.74 -17.27 -2.23
C ASN A 152 2.19 -16.81 -2.16
N PRO A 153 3.06 -17.34 -3.03
CA PRO A 153 4.43 -16.89 -3.13
C PRO A 153 4.41 -15.39 -3.47
N GLY A 154 5.22 -14.63 -2.75
CA GLY A 154 5.41 -13.21 -3.04
C GLY A 154 5.87 -13.00 -4.49
N MET A 155 5.97 -11.73 -4.88
CA MET A 155 6.55 -11.38 -6.18
C MET A 155 8.04 -11.78 -6.19
N ASP A 156 8.49 -12.39 -7.28
CA ASP A 156 9.88 -12.75 -7.47
C ASP A 156 10.74 -11.50 -7.73
N GLU A 157 11.76 -11.28 -6.89
CA GLU A 157 12.61 -10.09 -6.99
C GLU A 157 13.45 -10.08 -8.28
N GLY A 158 13.92 -11.25 -8.72
CA GLY A 158 14.69 -11.37 -9.95
C GLY A 158 13.86 -11.01 -11.18
N VAL A 159 12.59 -11.39 -11.17
CA VAL A 159 11.65 -11.01 -12.23
C VAL A 159 11.36 -9.52 -12.19
N LEU A 160 11.10 -8.95 -11.02
CA LEU A 160 10.89 -7.50 -10.90
C LEU A 160 12.10 -6.71 -11.38
N GLN A 161 13.30 -7.19 -11.07
CA GLN A 161 14.55 -6.59 -11.57
C GLN A 161 14.62 -6.65 -13.10
N GLN A 162 14.35 -7.80 -13.70
CA GLN A 162 14.34 -7.95 -15.15
C GLN A 162 13.28 -7.05 -15.83
N LEU A 163 12.07 -7.01 -15.28
CA LEU A 163 11.02 -6.15 -15.81
C LEU A 163 11.40 -4.67 -15.73
N PHE A 164 12.10 -4.28 -14.66
CA PHE A 164 12.60 -2.92 -14.52
C PHE A 164 13.66 -2.60 -15.58
N GLU A 165 14.62 -3.49 -15.82
CA GLU A 165 15.62 -3.34 -16.87
C GLU A 165 14.98 -3.24 -18.27
N TYR A 166 13.96 -4.06 -18.57
CA TYR A 166 13.18 -3.93 -19.79
C TYR A 166 12.46 -2.60 -19.91
N SER A 167 11.89 -2.10 -18.82
CA SER A 167 11.23 -0.79 -18.79
C SER A 167 12.21 0.35 -19.06
N GLN A 168 13.45 0.24 -18.59
CA GLN A 168 14.52 1.20 -18.87
C GLN A 168 14.97 1.16 -20.33
N MET A 169 15.13 -0.03 -20.90
CA MET A 169 15.48 -0.19 -22.31
C MET A 169 14.39 0.39 -23.21
N GLU A 170 13.15 0.09 -22.93
CA GLU A 170 11.99 0.59 -23.68
C GLU A 170 11.88 2.11 -23.63
N THR A 171 12.10 2.70 -22.46
CA THR A 171 12.00 4.15 -22.27
C THR A 171 13.30 4.90 -22.57
N GLN A 172 14.38 4.20 -22.88
CA GLN A 172 15.72 4.75 -23.10
C GLN A 172 16.27 5.53 -21.90
N GLN A 173 15.82 5.18 -20.70
CA GLN A 173 16.22 5.81 -19.43
C GLN A 173 17.04 4.80 -18.61
N SER A 174 18.24 5.22 -18.14
CA SER A 174 19.13 4.35 -17.37
C SER A 174 19.56 4.91 -16.02
N ASN A 175 18.99 6.04 -15.60
CA ASN A 175 19.46 6.78 -14.42
C ASN A 175 18.81 6.33 -13.10
N SER A 176 17.94 5.34 -13.13
CA SER A 176 17.22 4.84 -11.96
C SER A 176 17.66 3.43 -11.57
N SER A 177 17.47 3.06 -10.32
CA SER A 177 17.78 1.74 -9.78
C SER A 177 16.64 1.21 -8.92
N VAL A 178 16.53 -0.12 -8.82
CA VAL A 178 15.57 -0.80 -7.93
C VAL A 178 16.28 -1.18 -6.64
N CYS A 179 15.59 -0.97 -5.52
CA CYS A 179 16.01 -1.44 -4.21
C CYS A 179 14.88 -2.24 -3.56
N PHE A 180 15.18 -3.46 -3.09
CA PHE A 180 14.24 -4.30 -2.37
C PHE A 180 14.42 -4.12 -0.87
N LEU A 181 13.40 -3.53 -0.22
CA LEU A 181 13.37 -3.37 1.23
C LEU A 181 12.72 -4.61 1.86
N LYS A 182 13.50 -5.34 2.65
CA LYS A 182 13.00 -6.47 3.43
C LYS A 182 12.82 -6.02 4.88
N SER A 183 11.70 -6.41 5.50
CA SER A 183 11.60 -6.32 6.95
C SER A 183 12.40 -7.47 7.55
N ASP A 184 13.41 -7.16 8.32
CA ASP A 184 14.06 -8.14 9.17
C ASP A 184 13.02 -8.61 10.22
N ASN A 185 12.73 -9.91 10.21
CA ASN A 185 11.91 -10.56 11.23
C ASN A 185 12.76 -10.88 12.46
#